data_1d7b6a6e066c3106888a79066b2f8946
#
_entry.id   1d7b6a6e066c3106888a79066b2f8946
#
_cell.length_a   1.000
_cell.length_b   1.000
_cell.length_c   1.000
_cell.angle_alpha   90.00
_cell.angle_beta   90.00
_cell.angle_gamma   90.00
#
_symmetry.space_group_name_H-M   'P 1'
#
loop_
_entity.id
_entity.type
_entity.pdbx_description
1 polymer ?
#
loop_
_entity_poly.entity_id
_entity_poly.type
_entity_poly.pdbx_seq_one_letter_code
_entity_poly.pdbx_strand_id
1 'polypeptide(L)'
;ILERGTKTASGAYILMPANIGAFSVCFGKLMHHPDTRNIPFSYLIAYGDIMYLVPGRNLNTVGLYRDVRKWPKRDIRPRSGQKSIVNFTWLSPFTVNEMLQGKQILEKLREAQGENVAEYNFRGYVITNNSLNIGLRNYDMAIKMFLARCVRKYGPTEPASTTGWKQWSDLSGLLLPESEELRLIEEIKNREITDIQ
;
A
#
# COMPACT_ATOMS: atom_id res chain seq x y z
N ILE A 1 5.56 11.54 -0.29
CA ILE A 1 4.42 10.87 0.37
C ILE A 1 4.91 9.54 0.94
N LEU A 2 4.63 9.28 2.19
CA LEU A 2 4.73 7.96 2.79
C LEU A 2 3.31 7.50 3.08
N GLU A 3 2.84 6.49 2.37
CA GLU A 3 1.49 5.99 2.55
C GLU A 3 1.33 5.28 3.90
N ARG A 4 0.07 5.07 4.30
CA ARG A 4 -0.30 4.51 5.60
C ARG A 4 0.44 3.22 5.92
N GLY A 5 0.94 3.12 7.14
CA GLY A 5 1.66 1.95 7.63
C GLY A 5 3.10 1.81 7.12
N THR A 6 3.58 2.75 6.29
CA THR A 6 5.00 2.80 5.90
C THR A 6 5.88 2.97 7.13
N LYS A 7 7.01 2.27 7.14
CA LYS A 7 7.91 2.21 8.27
C LYS A 7 9.36 2.37 7.84
N THR A 8 10.12 3.09 8.63
CA THR A 8 11.57 3.19 8.49
C THR A 8 12.26 2.39 9.58
N ALA A 9 13.27 1.63 9.22
CA ALA A 9 14.16 0.99 10.18
C ALA A 9 15.06 2.04 10.86
N SER A 10 15.68 1.69 11.98
CA SER A 10 16.62 2.56 12.67
C SER A 10 17.76 2.97 11.74
N GLY A 11 18.07 4.26 11.69
CA GLY A 11 19.12 4.81 10.81
C GLY A 11 18.78 4.82 9.33
N ALA A 12 17.52 4.57 8.94
CA ALA A 12 17.11 4.70 7.56
C ALA A 12 17.11 6.17 7.12
N TYR A 13 17.63 6.41 5.94
CA TYR A 13 17.61 7.70 5.25
C TYR A 13 16.85 7.54 3.93
N ILE A 14 16.00 8.48 3.60
CA ILE A 14 15.21 8.46 2.36
C ILE A 14 15.43 9.77 1.63
N LEU A 15 15.99 9.70 0.42
CA LEU A 15 16.16 10.88 -0.42
C LEU A 15 14.80 11.35 -0.95
N MET A 16 14.49 12.62 -0.70
CA MET A 16 13.24 13.24 -1.14
C MET A 16 13.39 13.90 -2.52
N PRO A 17 12.32 14.00 -3.34
CA PRO A 17 10.96 13.52 -3.09
C PRO A 17 10.84 12.00 -3.10
N ALA A 18 9.92 11.47 -2.29
CA ALA A 18 9.68 10.04 -2.17
C ALA A 18 8.17 9.75 -2.16
N ASN A 19 7.77 8.66 -2.84
CA ASN A 19 6.42 8.12 -2.84
C ASN A 19 6.52 6.63 -2.51
N ILE A 20 6.21 6.25 -1.28
CA ILE A 20 6.38 4.87 -0.80
C ILE A 20 5.01 4.28 -0.51
N GLY A 21 4.74 3.15 -1.16
CA GLY A 21 3.47 2.44 -1.09
C GLY A 21 3.15 1.92 0.31
N ALA A 22 1.86 1.72 0.56
CA ALA A 22 1.30 1.38 1.86
C ALA A 22 1.96 0.17 2.51
N PHE A 23 2.15 0.22 3.83
CA PHE A 23 2.73 -0.85 4.64
C PHE A 23 4.12 -1.36 4.19
N SER A 24 4.86 -0.53 3.45
CA SER A 24 6.23 -0.85 3.06
C SER A 24 7.22 -0.55 4.19
N VAL A 25 8.42 -1.13 4.12
CA VAL A 25 9.48 -0.92 5.10
C VAL A 25 10.78 -0.52 4.40
N CYS A 26 11.40 0.55 4.87
CA CYS A 26 12.62 1.11 4.32
C CYS A 26 13.82 0.78 5.24
N PHE A 27 14.90 0.28 4.66
CA PHE A 27 16.13 -0.07 5.36
C PHE A 27 17.34 0.59 4.70
N GLY A 28 18.22 1.13 5.52
CA GLY A 28 19.47 1.75 5.06
C GLY A 28 19.26 3.11 4.40
N LYS A 29 20.22 3.53 3.59
CA LYS A 29 20.24 4.85 2.92
C LYS A 29 19.69 4.74 1.50
N LEU A 30 18.43 5.07 1.29
CA LEU A 30 17.80 5.08 -0.03
C LEU A 30 18.19 6.37 -0.77
N MET A 31 19.17 6.27 -1.67
CA MET A 31 19.79 7.40 -2.38
C MET A 31 19.16 7.68 -3.75
N HIS A 32 18.19 6.89 -4.18
CA HIS A 32 17.33 7.18 -5.33
C HIS A 32 15.96 7.62 -4.84
N HIS A 33 15.32 8.55 -5.55
CA HIS A 33 13.97 9.01 -5.25
C HIS A 33 12.98 7.85 -5.40
N PRO A 34 12.52 7.23 -4.32
CA PRO A 34 11.65 6.06 -4.44
C PRO A 34 10.25 6.46 -4.89
N ASP A 35 9.73 5.74 -5.89
CA ASP A 35 8.32 5.78 -6.28
C ASP A 35 7.77 4.36 -6.42
N THR A 36 7.20 3.87 -5.33
CA THR A 36 6.65 2.52 -5.19
C THR A 36 5.19 2.52 -4.77
N ARG A 37 4.44 3.61 -5.07
CA ARG A 37 3.03 3.77 -4.69
C ARG A 37 2.17 2.55 -5.03
N ASN A 38 2.33 2.02 -6.23
CA ASN A 38 1.56 0.88 -6.71
C ASN A 38 2.21 -0.47 -6.42
N ILE A 39 3.19 -0.52 -5.51
CA ILE A 39 3.87 -1.75 -5.08
C ILE A 39 3.88 -1.77 -3.54
N PRO A 40 2.69 -1.90 -2.89
CA PRO A 40 2.55 -1.84 -1.44
C PRO A 40 3.18 -3.05 -0.74
N PHE A 41 3.31 -3.00 0.57
CA PHE A 41 3.88 -4.07 1.40
C PHE A 41 5.30 -4.48 1.02
N SER A 42 6.05 -3.59 0.39
CA SER A 42 7.39 -3.88 -0.11
C SER A 42 8.47 -3.62 0.94
N TYR A 43 9.60 -4.29 0.78
CA TYR A 43 10.83 -3.87 1.43
C TYR A 43 11.69 -3.10 0.44
N LEU A 44 12.15 -1.92 0.84
CA LEU A 44 13.14 -1.12 0.14
C LEU A 44 14.42 -1.20 0.96
N ILE A 45 15.48 -1.78 0.37
CA ILE A 45 16.70 -2.11 1.10
C ILE A 45 17.90 -1.51 0.37
N ALA A 46 18.65 -0.65 1.03
CA ALA A 46 19.94 -0.21 0.55
C ALA A 46 21.04 -1.15 1.06
N TYR A 47 21.83 -1.68 0.14
CA TYR A 47 23.03 -2.47 0.45
C TYR A 47 24.20 -1.95 -0.38
N GLY A 48 25.12 -1.24 0.27
CA GLY A 48 26.12 -0.44 -0.44
C GLY A 48 25.43 0.61 -1.34
N ASP A 49 25.83 0.66 -2.60
CA ASP A 49 25.26 1.57 -3.60
C ASP A 49 24.06 0.99 -4.34
N ILE A 50 23.67 -0.25 -4.01
CA ILE A 50 22.55 -0.94 -4.67
C ILE A 50 21.28 -0.78 -3.84
N MET A 51 20.20 -0.37 -4.52
CA MET A 51 18.87 -0.27 -3.93
C MET A 51 18.03 -1.45 -4.38
N TYR A 52 17.65 -2.31 -3.44
CA TYR A 52 16.78 -3.46 -3.71
C TYR A 52 15.33 -3.14 -3.39
N LEU A 53 14.43 -3.60 -4.26
CA LEU A 53 13.00 -3.63 -4.02
C LEU A 53 12.53 -5.10 -3.92
N VAL A 54 11.87 -5.44 -2.82
CA VAL A 54 11.30 -6.77 -2.60
C VAL A 54 9.79 -6.64 -2.49
N PRO A 55 9.04 -6.78 -3.62
CA PRO A 55 7.60 -6.55 -3.69
C PRO A 55 6.81 -7.46 -2.75
N GLY A 56 5.80 -6.92 -2.08
CA GLY A 56 4.88 -7.71 -1.25
C GLY A 56 5.53 -8.45 -0.07
N ARG A 57 6.80 -8.17 0.24
CA ARG A 57 7.55 -8.93 1.26
C ARG A 57 6.92 -8.82 2.65
N ASN A 58 6.39 -7.65 3.00
CA ASN A 58 5.83 -7.43 4.33
C ASN A 58 4.55 -8.23 4.58
N LEU A 59 3.84 -8.67 3.55
CA LEU A 59 2.67 -9.56 3.65
C LEU A 59 3.00 -10.90 4.31
N ASN A 60 4.25 -11.35 4.16
CA ASN A 60 4.73 -12.64 4.64
C ASN A 60 5.70 -12.50 5.83
N THR A 61 5.52 -11.45 6.63
CA THR A 61 6.36 -11.23 7.81
C THR A 61 5.53 -11.04 9.07
N VAL A 62 6.05 -11.52 10.19
CA VAL A 62 5.46 -11.28 11.51
C VAL A 62 5.38 -9.77 11.81
N GLY A 63 6.25 -8.96 11.20
CA GLY A 63 6.33 -7.51 11.41
C GLY A 63 5.01 -6.79 11.15
N LEU A 64 4.37 -7.04 10.01
CA LEU A 64 3.08 -6.43 9.67
C LEU A 64 2.01 -6.73 10.74
N TYR A 65 1.81 -8.01 11.05
CA TYR A 65 0.76 -8.44 11.99
C TYR A 65 1.01 -7.95 13.41
N ARG A 66 2.27 -7.95 13.84
CA ARG A 66 2.67 -7.40 15.12
C ARG A 66 2.35 -5.91 15.18
N ASP A 67 2.72 -5.16 14.16
CA ASP A 67 2.62 -3.70 14.16
C ASP A 67 1.16 -3.23 14.11
N VAL A 68 0.31 -3.81 13.26
CA VAL A 68 -1.13 -3.47 13.20
C VAL A 68 -1.87 -3.81 14.50
N ARG A 69 -1.41 -4.78 15.28
CA ARG A 69 -1.95 -5.09 16.61
C ARG A 69 -1.42 -4.17 17.71
N LYS A 70 -0.18 -3.67 17.54
CA LYS A 70 0.53 -2.87 18.54
C LYS A 70 0.11 -1.40 18.51
N TRP A 71 -0.06 -0.83 17.32
CA TRP A 71 -0.35 0.59 17.17
C TRP A 71 -1.64 1.04 17.88
N PRO A 72 -2.79 0.35 17.77
CA PRO A 72 -3.99 0.71 18.53
C PRO A 72 -3.80 0.68 20.04
N LYS A 73 -2.93 -0.21 20.53
CA LYS A 73 -2.65 -0.35 21.98
C LYS A 73 -1.75 0.74 22.52
N ARG A 74 -1.03 1.46 21.64
CA ARG A 74 -0.16 2.57 22.02
C ARG A 74 -0.88 3.91 22.11
N ASP A 75 -2.14 3.96 21.70
CA ASP A 75 -2.97 5.14 21.90
C ASP A 75 -3.37 5.23 23.38
N ILE A 76 -2.61 6.03 24.11
CA ILE A 76 -2.76 6.23 25.58
C ILE A 76 -3.70 7.40 25.93
N ARG A 77 -4.37 8.00 24.95
CA ARG A 77 -5.32 9.09 25.21
C ARG A 77 -6.46 8.60 26.12
N PRO A 78 -7.00 9.47 27.00
CA PRO A 78 -8.12 9.11 27.87
C PRO A 78 -9.30 8.56 27.07
N ARG A 79 -10.01 7.58 27.61
CA ARG A 79 -11.19 6.98 26.95
C ARG A 79 -12.33 7.98 26.72
N SER A 80 -12.36 9.06 27.49
CA SER A 80 -13.28 10.19 27.32
C SER A 80 -12.88 11.15 26.21
N GLY A 81 -11.65 11.04 25.69
CA GLY A 81 -11.16 11.86 24.59
C GLY A 81 -11.43 11.21 23.23
N GLN A 82 -11.30 12.01 22.18
CA GLN A 82 -11.37 11.53 20.82
C GLN A 82 -10.22 10.54 20.54
N LYS A 83 -10.56 9.28 20.32
CA LYS A 83 -9.57 8.27 19.91
C LYS A 83 -8.99 8.61 18.54
N SER A 84 -7.84 8.01 18.23
CA SER A 84 -7.29 8.11 16.88
C SER A 84 -8.30 7.65 15.84
N ILE A 85 -8.51 8.47 14.82
CA ILE A 85 -9.31 8.11 13.64
C ILE A 85 -8.55 7.16 12.71
N VAL A 86 -7.25 6.94 12.96
CA VAL A 86 -6.41 6.07 12.11
C VAL A 86 -6.91 4.63 12.18
N ASN A 87 -7.21 4.07 11.01
CA ASN A 87 -7.59 2.67 10.87
C ASN A 87 -6.37 1.85 10.41
N PHE A 88 -6.05 0.80 11.15
CA PHE A 88 -4.90 -0.07 10.87
C PHE A 88 -5.27 -1.34 10.09
N THR A 89 -6.45 -1.41 9.51
CA THR A 89 -6.85 -2.51 8.62
C THR A 89 -5.97 -2.49 7.37
N TRP A 90 -5.06 -3.47 7.29
CA TRP A 90 -4.06 -3.53 6.22
C TRP A 90 -4.61 -4.05 4.90
N LEU A 91 -5.65 -4.87 4.92
CA LEU A 91 -6.32 -5.43 3.75
C LEU A 91 -7.63 -4.69 3.49
N SER A 92 -7.62 -3.79 2.54
CA SER A 92 -8.70 -2.86 2.23
C SER A 92 -8.86 -2.72 0.70
N PRO A 93 -9.98 -2.15 0.19
CA PRO A 93 -10.14 -1.87 -1.24
C PRO A 93 -8.96 -1.09 -1.83
N PHE A 94 -8.45 -0.08 -1.12
CA PHE A 94 -7.28 0.69 -1.53
C PHE A 94 -6.06 -0.21 -1.71
N THR A 95 -5.64 -0.94 -0.67
CA THR A 95 -4.43 -1.78 -0.74
C THR A 95 -4.58 -2.95 -1.72
N VAL A 96 -5.80 -3.43 -1.94
CA VAL A 96 -6.07 -4.47 -2.95
C VAL A 96 -5.92 -3.91 -4.36
N ASN A 97 -6.44 -2.71 -4.62
CA ASN A 97 -6.25 -2.03 -5.90
C ASN A 97 -4.76 -1.80 -6.18
N GLU A 98 -4.00 -1.31 -5.20
CA GLU A 98 -2.55 -1.16 -5.30
C GLU A 98 -1.83 -2.48 -5.61
N MET A 99 -2.23 -3.59 -4.97
CA MET A 99 -1.67 -4.91 -5.25
C MET A 99 -2.02 -5.41 -6.66
N LEU A 100 -3.22 -5.13 -7.17
CA LEU A 100 -3.59 -5.45 -8.55
C LEU A 100 -2.72 -4.70 -9.56
N GLN A 101 -2.50 -3.41 -9.35
CA GLN A 101 -1.59 -2.60 -10.17
C GLN A 101 -0.15 -3.10 -10.03
N GLY A 102 0.28 -3.44 -8.83
CA GLY A 102 1.60 -4.01 -8.56
C GLY A 102 1.85 -5.31 -9.31
N LYS A 103 0.86 -6.21 -9.36
CA LYS A 103 0.95 -7.42 -10.19
C LYS A 103 1.19 -7.09 -11.65
N GLN A 104 0.39 -6.19 -12.21
CA GLN A 104 0.53 -5.77 -13.61
C GLN A 104 1.90 -5.16 -13.90
N ILE A 105 2.43 -4.35 -12.98
CA ILE A 105 3.77 -3.76 -13.10
C ILE A 105 4.83 -4.86 -13.13
N LEU A 106 4.77 -5.82 -12.20
CA LEU A 106 5.75 -6.91 -12.12
C LEU A 106 5.67 -7.86 -13.32
N GLU A 107 4.48 -8.16 -13.82
CA GLU A 107 4.26 -8.98 -15.01
C GLU A 107 4.82 -8.28 -16.26
N LYS A 108 4.51 -7.01 -16.49
CA LYS A 108 5.06 -6.22 -17.57
C LYS A 108 6.59 -6.08 -17.49
N LEU A 109 7.14 -5.95 -16.30
CA LEU A 109 8.59 -5.89 -16.09
C LEU A 109 9.25 -7.20 -16.54
N ARG A 110 8.67 -8.34 -16.18
CA ARG A 110 9.12 -9.66 -16.59
C ARG A 110 9.00 -9.87 -18.11
N GLU A 111 7.88 -9.47 -18.71
CA GLU A 111 7.68 -9.53 -20.17
C GLU A 111 8.71 -8.68 -20.92
N ALA A 112 8.99 -7.49 -20.44
CA ALA A 112 9.90 -6.54 -21.10
C ALA A 112 11.38 -6.91 -20.97
N GLN A 113 11.80 -7.48 -19.84
CA GLN A 113 13.22 -7.78 -19.57
C GLN A 113 13.57 -9.27 -19.70
N GLY A 114 12.57 -10.16 -19.74
CA GLY A 114 12.73 -11.59 -19.91
C GLY A 114 12.43 -12.42 -18.66
N GLU A 115 11.95 -13.63 -18.83
CA GLU A 115 11.53 -14.50 -17.72
C GLU A 115 12.71 -15.10 -16.94
N ASN A 116 13.84 -15.30 -17.60
CA ASN A 116 14.99 -16.05 -17.06
C ASN A 116 16.16 -15.14 -16.67
N VAL A 117 15.91 -13.84 -16.50
CA VAL A 117 16.95 -12.92 -16.03
C VAL A 117 17.12 -13.06 -14.51
N ALA A 118 18.33 -12.85 -14.01
CA ALA A 118 18.61 -12.93 -12.58
C ALA A 118 18.00 -11.74 -11.81
N GLU A 119 18.00 -10.59 -12.44
CA GLU A 119 17.59 -9.32 -11.83
C GLU A 119 16.86 -8.43 -12.84
N TYR A 120 15.90 -7.67 -12.34
CA TYR A 120 15.13 -6.66 -13.07
C TYR A 120 15.47 -5.27 -12.56
N ASN A 121 15.53 -4.29 -13.46
CA ASN A 121 15.66 -2.90 -13.08
C ASN A 121 14.28 -2.21 -13.08
N PHE A 122 13.91 -1.64 -11.95
CA PHE A 122 12.68 -0.89 -11.79
C PHE A 122 12.98 0.47 -11.17
N ARG A 123 13.00 1.53 -11.98
CA ARG A 123 13.18 2.93 -11.51
C ARG A 123 14.42 3.11 -10.64
N GLY A 124 15.53 2.48 -10.99
CA GLY A 124 16.78 2.52 -10.22
C GLY A 124 16.85 1.53 -9.05
N TYR A 125 15.84 0.71 -8.85
CA TYR A 125 15.83 -0.40 -7.91
C TYR A 125 16.06 -1.72 -8.63
N VAL A 126 16.80 -2.59 -7.97
CA VAL A 126 17.01 -3.98 -8.41
C VAL A 126 15.94 -4.87 -7.76
N ILE A 127 15.24 -5.64 -8.57
CA ILE A 127 14.33 -6.70 -8.13
C ILE A 127 14.91 -8.03 -8.58
N THR A 128 15.33 -8.90 -7.66
CA THR A 128 15.77 -10.24 -8.07
C THR A 128 14.61 -11.06 -8.63
N ASN A 129 14.88 -12.00 -9.55
CA ASN A 129 13.85 -12.89 -10.09
C ASN A 129 13.04 -13.60 -8.99
N ASN A 130 13.74 -14.10 -7.97
CA ASN A 130 13.07 -14.70 -6.80
C ASN A 130 12.15 -13.72 -6.08
N SER A 131 12.59 -12.47 -5.87
CA SER A 131 11.79 -11.43 -5.22
C SER A 131 10.55 -11.06 -6.04
N LEU A 132 10.68 -10.98 -7.36
CA LEU A 132 9.55 -10.73 -8.27
C LEU A 132 8.50 -11.83 -8.15
N ASN A 133 8.92 -13.09 -8.25
CA ASN A 133 8.02 -14.26 -8.19
C ASN A 133 7.34 -14.39 -6.82
N ILE A 134 8.07 -14.13 -5.73
CA ILE A 134 7.49 -14.09 -4.38
C ILE A 134 6.47 -12.95 -4.28
N GLY A 135 6.76 -11.78 -4.82
CA GLY A 135 5.86 -10.62 -4.84
C GLY A 135 4.54 -10.94 -5.53
N LEU A 136 4.59 -11.48 -6.75
CA LEU A 136 3.41 -11.91 -7.51
C LEU A 136 2.55 -12.89 -6.70
N ARG A 137 3.17 -13.92 -6.12
CA ARG A 137 2.47 -14.92 -5.30
C ARG A 137 1.83 -14.32 -4.04
N ASN A 138 2.55 -13.44 -3.34
CA ASN A 138 2.05 -12.81 -2.12
C ASN A 138 0.87 -11.88 -2.41
N TYR A 139 0.92 -11.11 -3.49
CA TYR A 139 -0.20 -10.28 -3.93
C TYR A 139 -1.41 -11.10 -4.32
N ASP A 140 -1.22 -12.16 -5.11
CA ASP A 140 -2.30 -13.07 -5.50
C ASP A 140 -2.99 -13.68 -4.28
N MET A 141 -2.22 -14.17 -3.32
CA MET A 141 -2.75 -14.72 -2.07
C MET A 141 -3.53 -13.68 -1.26
N ALA A 142 -3.00 -12.46 -1.09
CA ALA A 142 -3.65 -11.41 -0.32
C ALA A 142 -4.96 -10.93 -0.98
N ILE A 143 -4.98 -10.80 -2.32
CA ILE A 143 -6.17 -10.46 -3.09
C ILE A 143 -7.24 -11.53 -2.90
N LYS A 144 -6.89 -12.81 -3.04
CA LYS A 144 -7.81 -13.94 -2.80
C LYS A 144 -8.35 -13.95 -1.37
N MET A 145 -7.53 -13.65 -0.38
CA MET A 145 -7.96 -13.53 1.02
C MET A 145 -8.98 -12.39 1.21
N PHE A 146 -8.79 -11.26 0.54
CA PHE A 146 -9.74 -10.15 0.58
C PHE A 146 -11.09 -10.55 -0.02
N LEU A 147 -11.07 -11.11 -1.23
CA LEU A 147 -12.28 -11.56 -1.92
C LEU A 147 -13.04 -12.63 -1.11
N ALA A 148 -12.33 -13.61 -0.54
CA ALA A 148 -12.93 -14.61 0.31
C ALA A 148 -13.61 -14.01 1.57
N ARG A 149 -13.02 -12.95 2.15
CA ARG A 149 -13.65 -12.21 3.27
C ARG A 149 -14.92 -11.49 2.82
N CYS A 150 -14.91 -10.88 1.64
CA CYS A 150 -16.07 -10.20 1.07
C CYS A 150 -17.21 -11.21 0.83
N VAL A 151 -16.93 -12.30 0.14
CA VAL A 151 -17.93 -13.36 -0.12
C VAL A 151 -18.48 -13.94 1.18
N ARG A 152 -17.65 -14.19 2.17
CA ARG A 152 -18.10 -14.71 3.49
C ARG A 152 -19.00 -13.72 4.22
N LYS A 153 -18.74 -12.41 4.09
CA LYS A 153 -19.50 -11.38 4.80
C LYS A 153 -20.80 -10.98 4.10
N TYR A 154 -20.78 -10.92 2.79
CA TYR A 154 -21.88 -10.36 1.99
C TYR A 154 -22.57 -11.37 1.07
N GLY A 155 -22.04 -12.59 0.95
CA GLY A 155 -22.48 -13.58 -0.03
C GLY A 155 -21.98 -13.28 -1.45
N PRO A 156 -22.24 -14.16 -2.41
CA PRO A 156 -21.95 -13.95 -3.82
C PRO A 156 -23.05 -13.04 -4.42
N THR A 157 -22.91 -11.74 -4.21
CA THR A 157 -23.89 -10.74 -4.70
C THR A 157 -23.26 -9.89 -5.80
N GLU A 158 -24.08 -9.53 -6.80
CA GLU A 158 -23.70 -8.51 -7.77
C GLU A 158 -23.53 -7.15 -7.07
N PRO A 159 -22.55 -6.32 -7.50
CA PRO A 159 -22.40 -4.99 -6.95
C PRO A 159 -23.65 -4.15 -7.15
N ALA A 160 -24.13 -3.50 -6.10
CA ALA A 160 -25.31 -2.65 -6.16
C ALA A 160 -25.06 -1.32 -6.91
N SER A 161 -23.81 -0.92 -7.05
CA SER A 161 -23.41 0.30 -7.75
C SER A 161 -21.98 0.19 -8.30
N THR A 162 -21.61 1.12 -9.19
CA THR A 162 -20.26 1.26 -9.72
C THR A 162 -19.38 2.19 -8.86
N THR A 163 -19.90 2.74 -7.79
CA THR A 163 -19.14 3.58 -6.86
C THR A 163 -18.00 2.79 -6.26
N GLY A 164 -16.77 3.31 -6.38
CA GLY A 164 -15.56 2.65 -5.85
C GLY A 164 -14.98 1.55 -6.73
N TRP A 165 -15.45 1.36 -7.96
CA TRP A 165 -14.87 0.41 -8.92
C TRP A 165 -13.48 0.81 -9.41
N LYS A 166 -13.10 2.09 -9.29
CA LYS A 166 -11.83 2.61 -9.79
C LYS A 166 -10.83 2.79 -8.65
N GLN A 167 -10.60 4.00 -8.25
CA GLN A 167 -9.57 4.36 -7.29
C GLN A 167 -10.17 4.76 -5.95
N TRP A 168 -9.36 4.61 -4.91
CA TRP A 168 -9.71 4.95 -3.55
C TRP A 168 -8.64 5.87 -2.97
N SER A 169 -9.08 6.91 -2.27
CA SER A 169 -8.21 7.69 -1.40
C SER A 169 -8.12 7.01 -0.03
N ASP A 170 -6.92 6.95 0.53
CA ASP A 170 -6.65 6.42 1.86
C ASP A 170 -6.15 7.54 2.78
N LEU A 171 -7.04 8.11 3.57
CA LEU A 171 -6.73 9.12 4.57
C LEU A 171 -6.55 8.43 5.94
N SER A 172 -5.38 7.88 6.18
CA SER A 172 -5.05 7.16 7.41
C SER A 172 -5.97 5.96 7.70
N GLY A 173 -6.46 5.29 6.66
CA GLY A 173 -7.37 4.15 6.73
C GLY A 173 -8.85 4.51 6.71
N LEU A 174 -9.18 5.77 6.63
CA LEU A 174 -10.50 6.25 6.23
C LEU A 174 -10.51 6.25 4.71
N LEU A 175 -11.32 5.38 4.14
CA LEU A 175 -11.36 5.13 2.71
C LEU A 175 -12.52 5.85 2.08
N LEU A 176 -12.23 6.59 1.01
CA LEU A 176 -13.22 7.28 0.21
C LEU A 176 -13.00 6.92 -1.27
N PRO A 177 -14.03 6.52 -2.04
CA PRO A 177 -13.87 6.43 -3.50
C PRO A 177 -13.45 7.78 -4.07
N GLU A 178 -12.48 7.79 -4.97
CA GLU A 178 -11.96 9.03 -5.57
C GLU A 178 -13.08 9.86 -6.25
N SER A 179 -14.08 9.17 -6.85
CA SER A 179 -15.26 9.83 -7.43
C SER A 179 -16.05 10.63 -6.39
N GLU A 180 -16.18 10.12 -5.17
CA GLU A 180 -16.87 10.80 -4.08
C GLU A 180 -16.04 11.95 -3.51
N GLU A 181 -14.72 11.77 -3.44
CA GLU A 181 -13.80 12.85 -3.04
C GLU A 181 -13.90 14.03 -3.99
N LEU A 182 -13.86 13.77 -5.30
CA LEU A 182 -14.01 14.82 -6.33
C LEU A 182 -15.37 15.52 -6.24
N ARG A 183 -16.45 14.76 -6.01
CA ARG A 183 -17.79 15.34 -5.82
C ARG A 183 -17.83 16.27 -4.61
N LEU A 184 -17.31 15.83 -3.48
CA LEU A 184 -17.26 16.65 -2.26
C LEU A 184 -16.43 17.93 -2.46
N ILE A 185 -15.28 17.83 -3.16
CA ILE A 185 -14.45 18.99 -3.49
C ILE A 185 -15.23 20.01 -4.33
N GLU A 186 -16.00 19.55 -5.32
CA GLU A 186 -16.84 20.45 -6.15
C GLU A 186 -17.96 21.11 -5.33
N GLU A 187 -18.66 20.37 -4.46
CA GLU A 187 -19.69 20.90 -3.57
C GLU A 187 -19.15 21.98 -2.60
N ILE A 188 -17.92 21.76 -2.08
CA ILE A 188 -17.22 22.75 -1.25
C ILE A 188 -16.87 24.00 -2.07
N LYS A 189 -16.32 23.86 -3.28
CA LYS A 189 -15.99 24.97 -4.16
C LYS A 189 -17.22 25.80 -4.53
N ASN A 190 -18.33 25.14 -4.77
CA ASN A 190 -19.61 25.75 -5.12
C ASN A 190 -20.33 26.36 -3.88
N ARG A 191 -19.75 26.21 -2.69
CA ARG A 191 -20.36 26.65 -1.41
C ARG A 191 -21.69 25.95 -1.08
N GLU A 192 -21.92 24.77 -1.60
CA GLU A 192 -23.04 23.91 -1.25
C GLU A 192 -22.83 23.26 0.12
N ILE A 193 -21.57 23.01 0.48
CA ILE A 193 -21.12 22.60 1.80
C ILE A 193 -20.35 23.77 2.41
N THR A 194 -20.91 24.42 3.43
CA THR A 194 -20.32 25.59 4.09
C THR A 194 -19.81 25.31 5.49
N ASP A 195 -20.25 24.24 6.11
CA ASP A 195 -19.85 23.83 7.47
C ASP A 195 -19.38 22.37 7.50
N ILE A 196 -18.30 22.13 8.25
CA ILE A 196 -17.82 20.78 8.57
C ILE A 196 -18.24 20.54 10.03
N GLN A 197 -19.34 19.82 10.22
CA GLN A 197 -19.75 19.31 11.53
C GLN A 197 -19.11 17.96 11.83
#